data_8d09178e18cc7e183985f7cb78f3e1b6
#
_entry.id   8d09178e18cc7e183985f7cb78f3e1b6
#
_cell.length_a   1.000
_cell.length_b   1.000
_cell.length_c   1.000
_cell.angle_alpha   90.00
_cell.angle_beta   90.00
_cell.angle_gamma   90.00
#
_symmetry.space_group_name_H-M   'P 1'
#
loop_
_entity.id
_entity.type
_entity.pdbx_description
1 polymer ?
#
loop_
_entity_poly.entity_id
_entity_poly.type
_entity_poly.pdbx_seq_one_letter_code
_entity_poly.pdbx_strand_id
1 'polypeptide(L)'
;MKMNKLIASLLAVSLLAFPVVQVSADENISLTVNGEKVETQVPPTIIDGRTMVPVRDIFEACGAKVNWDANTKTITGEKGNTTVVMQIDSNMLFINEDVTEMDATPVIIDGRTLAPARYVAESFGGIVDWDAENKVVMIDVADDDEEITETTTEATTVTEETTEATTVT
;
A
#
# COMPACT_ATOMS: atom_id res chain seq x y z
N MET A 1 -48.26 2.91 74.25
CA MET A 1 -46.94 2.37 73.94
C MET A 1 -46.69 2.50 72.47
N LYS A 2 -45.62 3.16 72.04
CA LYS A 2 -45.46 3.80 70.71
C LYS A 2 -45.03 2.79 69.66
N MET A 3 -45.83 2.69 68.62
CA MET A 3 -45.49 1.94 67.39
C MET A 3 -44.62 2.81 66.49
N ASN A 4 -43.37 2.40 66.26
CA ASN A 4 -42.52 3.05 65.29
C ASN A 4 -42.80 2.49 63.95
N LYS A 5 -43.25 3.35 63.04
CA LYS A 5 -43.40 3.03 61.58
C LYS A 5 -42.03 3.11 60.88
N LEU A 6 -41.49 1.99 60.47
CA LEU A 6 -40.34 1.93 59.60
C LEU A 6 -40.78 2.30 58.18
N ILE A 7 -40.31 3.43 57.68
CA ILE A 7 -40.48 3.88 56.31
C ILE A 7 -39.34 3.23 55.51
N ALA A 8 -39.69 2.23 54.73
CA ALA A 8 -38.78 1.66 53.77
C ALA A 8 -38.65 2.62 52.56
N SER A 9 -37.53 3.34 52.50
CA SER A 9 -37.19 4.19 51.36
C SER A 9 -36.64 3.31 50.22
N LEU A 10 -37.43 3.14 49.16
CA LEU A 10 -37.05 2.45 47.93
C LEU A 10 -36.18 3.40 47.10
N LEU A 11 -34.86 3.27 47.17
CA LEU A 11 -33.92 3.95 46.29
C LEU A 11 -33.97 3.29 44.91
N ALA A 12 -34.72 3.89 43.99
CA ALA A 12 -34.67 3.55 42.58
C ALA A 12 -33.36 4.09 41.99
N VAL A 13 -32.37 3.23 41.86
CA VAL A 13 -31.15 3.54 41.07
C VAL A 13 -31.54 3.55 39.61
N SER A 14 -31.76 4.75 39.08
CA SER A 14 -31.91 4.96 37.65
C SER A 14 -30.54 4.73 36.96
N LEU A 15 -30.41 3.56 36.35
CA LEU A 15 -29.24 3.22 35.49
C LEU A 15 -29.37 4.05 34.22
N LEU A 16 -28.72 5.21 34.17
CA LEU A 16 -28.56 6.00 32.97
C LEU A 16 -27.64 5.19 32.01
N ALA A 17 -28.25 4.51 31.05
CA ALA A 17 -27.53 3.90 29.93
C ALA A 17 -26.96 5.04 29.09
N PHE A 18 -25.69 5.39 29.29
CA PHE A 18 -24.96 6.22 28.35
C PHE A 18 -24.74 5.38 27.09
N PRO A 19 -25.02 5.91 25.90
CA PRO A 19 -24.60 5.25 24.69
C PRO A 19 -23.07 5.18 24.71
N VAL A 20 -22.53 3.97 24.83
CA VAL A 20 -21.11 3.74 24.56
C VAL A 20 -20.96 3.99 23.07
N VAL A 21 -20.44 5.16 22.72
CA VAL A 21 -19.93 5.40 21.38
C VAL A 21 -18.74 4.46 21.26
N GLN A 22 -18.96 3.33 20.59
CA GLN A 22 -17.86 2.52 20.11
C GLN A 22 -17.11 3.37 19.08
N VAL A 23 -16.07 4.04 19.53
CA VAL A 23 -15.02 4.48 18.64
C VAL A 23 -14.46 3.17 18.09
N SER A 24 -14.86 2.83 16.86
CA SER A 24 -14.13 1.82 16.08
C SER A 24 -12.70 2.29 16.09
N ALA A 25 -11.80 1.54 16.72
CA ALA A 25 -10.38 1.75 16.56
C ALA A 25 -10.16 1.83 15.04
N ASP A 26 -9.57 2.91 14.59
CA ASP A 26 -9.16 3.07 13.22
C ASP A 26 -8.31 1.85 12.94
N GLU A 27 -8.85 0.93 12.13
CA GLU A 27 -8.19 -0.35 11.90
C GLU A 27 -6.97 -0.02 11.06
N ASN A 28 -5.83 0.11 11.74
CA ASN A 28 -4.57 0.50 11.14
C ASN A 28 -4.27 -0.42 9.95
N ILE A 29 -4.22 0.18 8.77
CA ILE A 29 -3.74 -0.49 7.58
C ILE A 29 -2.27 -0.82 7.84
N SER A 30 -1.90 -2.10 7.70
CA SER A 30 -0.51 -2.53 7.78
C SER A 30 0.13 -2.61 6.41
N LEU A 31 1.45 -2.69 6.38
CA LEU A 31 2.25 -2.68 5.17
C LEU A 31 3.28 -3.81 5.20
N THR A 32 3.42 -4.52 4.10
CA THR A 32 4.52 -5.47 3.88
C THR A 32 5.27 -5.13 2.60
N VAL A 33 6.57 -5.37 2.59
CA VAL A 33 7.43 -5.31 1.40
C VAL A 33 8.16 -6.64 1.30
N ASN A 34 8.03 -7.34 0.17
CA ASN A 34 8.57 -8.69 -0.06
C ASN A 34 8.18 -9.68 1.07
N GLY A 35 6.94 -9.57 1.58
CA GLY A 35 6.42 -10.38 2.67
C GLY A 35 6.89 -9.96 4.07
N GLU A 36 7.83 -9.04 4.21
CA GLU A 36 8.27 -8.52 5.49
C GLU A 36 7.44 -7.33 5.95
N LYS A 37 7.02 -7.33 7.22
CA LYS A 37 6.26 -6.21 7.78
C LYS A 37 7.12 -4.97 7.90
N VAL A 38 6.64 -3.86 7.35
CA VAL A 38 7.27 -2.54 7.47
C VAL A 38 6.58 -1.75 8.59
N GLU A 39 7.35 -1.41 9.62
CA GLU A 39 6.87 -0.52 10.68
C GLU A 39 7.01 0.93 10.21
N THR A 40 5.88 1.63 10.18
CA THR A 40 5.80 3.02 9.71
C THR A 40 5.42 3.95 10.85
N GLN A 41 5.95 5.18 10.85
CA GLN A 41 5.58 6.19 11.85
C GLN A 41 4.18 6.75 11.59
N VAL A 42 3.79 6.86 10.32
CA VAL A 42 2.44 7.20 9.89
C VAL A 42 1.91 5.98 9.12
N PRO A 43 0.83 5.35 9.57
CA PRO A 43 0.29 4.18 8.89
C PRO A 43 -0.22 4.56 7.48
N PRO A 44 -0.25 3.59 6.55
CA PRO A 44 -1.00 3.76 5.32
C PRO A 44 -2.43 4.21 5.60
N THR A 45 -2.95 5.11 4.79
CA THR A 45 -4.29 5.67 4.98
C THR A 45 -5.03 5.80 3.66
N ILE A 46 -6.35 5.86 3.69
CA ILE A 46 -7.16 6.05 2.48
C ILE A 46 -7.58 7.50 2.39
N ILE A 47 -7.19 8.17 1.30
CA ILE A 47 -7.57 9.55 0.97
C ILE A 47 -8.26 9.53 -0.39
N ASP A 48 -9.49 10.03 -0.47
CA ASP A 48 -10.28 10.09 -1.69
C ASP A 48 -10.32 8.77 -2.49
N GLY A 49 -10.39 7.64 -1.76
CA GLY A 49 -10.42 6.30 -2.34
C GLY A 49 -9.06 5.79 -2.83
N ARG A 50 -7.96 6.46 -2.50
CA ARG A 50 -6.59 6.02 -2.80
C ARG A 50 -5.88 5.61 -1.51
N THR A 51 -5.23 4.46 -1.55
CA THR A 51 -4.35 4.04 -0.46
C THR A 51 -3.04 4.81 -0.57
N MET A 52 -2.83 5.70 0.38
CA MET A 52 -1.63 6.52 0.49
C MET A 52 -0.66 5.86 1.47
N VAL A 53 0.60 5.78 1.10
CA VAL A 53 1.64 5.08 1.87
C VAL A 53 2.84 6.00 2.13
N PRO A 54 3.54 5.86 3.27
CA PRO A 54 4.72 6.66 3.54
C PRO A 54 5.86 6.28 2.59
N VAL A 55 6.18 7.21 1.69
CA VAL A 55 7.12 6.99 0.57
C VAL A 55 8.50 6.59 1.06
N ARG A 56 9.03 7.29 2.08
CA ARG A 56 10.37 7.00 2.62
C ARG A 56 10.48 5.57 3.13
N ASP A 57 9.52 5.15 3.96
CA ASP A 57 9.58 3.85 4.62
C ASP A 57 9.55 2.71 3.58
N ILE A 58 8.79 2.87 2.50
CA ILE A 58 8.75 1.90 1.40
C ILE A 58 10.02 1.94 0.57
N PHE A 59 10.49 3.13 0.18
CA PHE A 59 11.70 3.25 -0.63
C PHE A 59 12.91 2.65 0.10
N GLU A 60 13.04 2.91 1.41
CA GLU A 60 14.10 2.33 2.23
C GLU A 60 13.93 0.80 2.38
N ALA A 61 12.70 0.29 2.54
CA ALA A 61 12.42 -1.14 2.57
C ALA A 61 12.73 -1.83 1.21
N CYS A 62 12.59 -1.10 0.11
CA CYS A 62 13.02 -1.56 -1.22
C CYS A 62 14.54 -1.43 -1.45
N GLY A 63 15.30 -0.99 -0.47
CA GLY A 63 16.76 -0.81 -0.57
C GLY A 63 17.20 0.50 -1.25
N ALA A 64 16.29 1.44 -1.47
CA ALA A 64 16.61 2.74 -2.06
C ALA A 64 17.16 3.73 -1.02
N LYS A 65 18.05 4.62 -1.44
CA LYS A 65 18.43 5.80 -0.67
C LYS A 65 17.40 6.91 -0.86
N VAL A 66 17.00 7.56 0.23
CA VAL A 66 15.95 8.60 0.19
C VAL A 66 16.50 9.94 0.63
N ASN A 67 16.30 10.95 -0.20
CA ASN A 67 16.59 12.34 0.08
C ASN A 67 15.31 13.19 0.11
N TRP A 68 15.27 14.20 0.98
CA TRP A 68 14.20 15.18 1.07
C TRP A 68 14.75 16.59 0.96
N ASP A 69 14.27 17.33 -0.04
CA ASP A 69 14.55 18.77 -0.16
C ASP A 69 13.33 19.56 0.35
N ALA A 70 13.54 20.24 1.48
CA ALA A 70 12.49 21.03 2.12
C ALA A 70 12.15 22.33 1.36
N ASN A 71 13.07 22.86 0.54
CA ASN A 71 12.84 24.09 -0.21
C ASN A 71 11.90 23.86 -1.40
N THR A 72 12.13 22.75 -2.11
CA THR A 72 11.33 22.34 -3.26
C THR A 72 10.20 21.42 -2.89
N LYS A 73 10.15 20.94 -1.63
CA LYS A 73 9.22 19.90 -1.13
C LYS A 73 9.26 18.65 -2.00
N THR A 74 10.47 18.21 -2.33
CA THR A 74 10.69 17.09 -3.23
C THR A 74 11.30 15.92 -2.48
N ILE A 75 10.78 14.72 -2.70
CA ILE A 75 11.38 13.47 -2.26
C ILE A 75 12.03 12.78 -3.46
N THR A 76 13.26 12.33 -3.27
CA THR A 76 14.02 11.57 -4.28
C THR A 76 14.42 10.23 -3.70
N GLY A 77 14.14 9.15 -4.42
CA GLY A 77 14.60 7.80 -4.12
C GLY A 77 15.60 7.32 -5.18
N GLU A 78 16.69 6.68 -4.77
CA GLU A 78 17.72 6.16 -5.66
C GLU A 78 18.02 4.70 -5.34
N LYS A 79 17.87 3.80 -6.33
CA LYS A 79 18.22 2.38 -6.24
C LYS A 79 18.89 1.94 -7.55
N GLY A 80 20.12 1.45 -7.49
CA GLY A 80 20.86 1.08 -8.71
C GLY A 80 20.94 2.25 -9.70
N ASN A 81 20.38 2.05 -10.89
CA ASN A 81 20.32 3.07 -11.95
C ASN A 81 18.95 3.77 -12.00
N THR A 82 18.07 3.50 -11.04
CA THR A 82 16.73 4.10 -11.00
C THR A 82 16.69 5.27 -10.03
N THR A 83 16.30 6.44 -10.51
CA THR A 83 16.03 7.64 -9.73
C THR A 83 14.54 7.98 -9.84
N VAL A 84 13.88 8.09 -8.71
CA VAL A 84 12.46 8.42 -8.59
C VAL A 84 12.30 9.77 -7.91
N VAL A 85 11.51 10.66 -8.49
CA VAL A 85 11.27 12.00 -7.94
C VAL A 85 9.78 12.29 -7.85
N MET A 86 9.32 12.66 -6.67
CA MET A 86 7.96 13.12 -6.39
C MET A 86 8.01 14.47 -5.67
N GLN A 87 7.05 15.34 -5.97
CA GLN A 87 6.92 16.64 -5.33
C GLN A 87 5.55 16.77 -4.66
N ILE A 88 5.51 17.38 -3.49
CA ILE A 88 4.25 17.66 -2.78
C ILE A 88 3.38 18.59 -3.64
N ASP A 89 2.09 18.34 -3.65
CA ASP A 89 1.08 19.06 -4.42
C ASP A 89 1.23 18.94 -5.96
N SER A 90 2.14 18.06 -6.45
CA SER A 90 2.29 17.77 -7.89
C SER A 90 1.89 16.32 -8.16
N ASN A 91 1.11 16.12 -9.22
CA ASN A 91 0.76 14.76 -9.68
C ASN A 91 1.78 14.17 -10.67
N MET A 92 2.91 14.83 -10.90
CA MET A 92 3.95 14.34 -11.79
C MET A 92 4.94 13.47 -11.01
N LEU A 93 5.11 12.24 -11.49
CA LEU A 93 6.11 11.30 -11.03
C LEU A 93 7.19 11.18 -12.10
N PHE A 94 8.44 11.36 -11.71
CA PHE A 94 9.58 11.17 -12.59
C PHE A 94 10.31 9.89 -12.20
N ILE A 95 10.56 9.03 -13.18
CA ILE A 95 11.38 7.82 -13.03
C ILE A 95 12.45 7.90 -14.11
N ASN A 96 13.68 8.21 -13.71
CA ASN A 96 14.76 8.56 -14.63
C ASN A 96 14.35 9.73 -15.57
N GLU A 97 14.25 9.45 -16.88
CA GLU A 97 13.83 10.41 -17.89
C GLU A 97 12.31 10.32 -18.21
N ASP A 98 11.64 9.29 -17.69
CA ASP A 98 10.22 9.07 -17.92
C ASP A 98 9.36 9.88 -16.94
N VAL A 99 8.22 10.34 -17.43
CA VAL A 99 7.25 11.11 -16.64
C VAL A 99 5.90 10.43 -16.69
N THR A 100 5.32 10.19 -15.52
CA THR A 100 3.99 9.60 -15.36
C THR A 100 3.10 10.53 -14.55
N GLU A 101 1.86 10.67 -14.94
CA GLU A 101 0.85 11.42 -14.18
C GLU A 101 0.19 10.49 -13.16
N MET A 102 0.30 10.82 -11.88
CA MET A 102 -0.38 10.12 -10.80
C MET A 102 -1.83 10.58 -10.69
N ASP A 103 -2.69 9.69 -10.24
CA ASP A 103 -4.12 9.97 -10.03
C ASP A 103 -4.44 10.65 -8.69
N ALA A 104 -3.42 10.90 -7.87
CA ALA A 104 -3.46 11.75 -6.68
C ALA A 104 -2.08 12.32 -6.39
N THR A 105 -2.03 13.49 -5.75
CA THR A 105 -0.77 14.16 -5.40
C THR A 105 -0.18 13.64 -4.09
N PRO A 106 1.15 13.60 -3.95
CA PRO A 106 1.79 13.37 -2.65
C PRO A 106 1.41 14.46 -1.64
N VAL A 107 1.19 14.05 -0.40
CA VAL A 107 0.80 14.93 0.70
C VAL A 107 1.72 14.74 1.91
N ILE A 108 1.75 15.71 2.82
CA ILE A 108 2.45 15.59 4.10
C ILE A 108 1.41 15.38 5.20
N ILE A 109 1.54 14.27 5.95
CA ILE A 109 0.76 13.95 7.14
C ILE A 109 1.74 13.65 8.27
N ASP A 110 1.59 14.30 9.40
CA ASP A 110 2.44 14.15 10.60
C ASP A 110 3.96 14.18 10.28
N GLY A 111 4.35 15.08 9.34
CA GLY A 111 5.72 15.27 8.93
C GLY A 111 6.28 14.16 8.02
N ARG A 112 5.43 13.28 7.49
CA ARG A 112 5.78 12.23 6.52
C ARG A 112 5.14 12.50 5.17
N THR A 113 5.89 12.26 4.10
CA THR A 113 5.36 12.30 2.73
C THR A 113 4.64 10.99 2.45
N LEU A 114 3.34 11.08 2.11
CA LEU A 114 2.54 9.97 1.65
C LEU A 114 2.22 10.17 0.16
N ALA A 115 2.24 9.08 -0.60
CA ALA A 115 1.85 9.05 -2.01
C ALA A 115 1.04 7.77 -2.32
N PRO A 116 0.32 7.72 -3.46
CA PRO A 116 -0.48 6.56 -3.78
C PRO A 116 0.38 5.30 -3.91
N ALA A 117 0.00 4.23 -3.22
CA ALA A 117 0.78 3.00 -3.06
C ALA A 117 1.26 2.40 -4.38
N ARG A 118 0.39 2.42 -5.41
CA ARG A 118 0.70 1.89 -6.74
C ARG A 118 1.95 2.56 -7.32
N TYR A 119 1.97 3.88 -7.37
CA TYR A 119 3.08 4.62 -7.98
C TYR A 119 4.36 4.49 -7.18
N VAL A 120 4.26 4.37 -5.84
CA VAL A 120 5.43 4.13 -4.98
C VAL A 120 6.04 2.77 -5.25
N ALA A 121 5.22 1.71 -5.38
CA ALA A 121 5.68 0.36 -5.69
C ALA A 121 6.24 0.25 -7.11
N GLU A 122 5.46 0.70 -8.11
CA GLU A 122 5.84 0.62 -9.54
C GLU A 122 7.11 1.42 -9.87
N SER A 123 7.45 2.44 -9.07
CA SER A 123 8.66 3.24 -9.24
C SER A 123 9.96 2.43 -9.25
N PHE A 124 9.98 1.30 -8.56
CA PHE A 124 11.12 0.37 -8.52
C PHE A 124 10.76 -1.01 -9.10
N GLY A 125 9.80 -1.06 -10.05
CA GLY A 125 9.40 -2.28 -10.72
C GLY A 125 8.57 -3.23 -9.85
N GLY A 126 8.04 -2.76 -8.73
CA GLY A 126 7.20 -3.55 -7.85
C GLY A 126 5.74 -3.59 -8.28
N ILE A 127 5.01 -4.50 -7.68
CA ILE A 127 3.56 -4.61 -7.76
C ILE A 127 2.96 -4.33 -6.39
N VAL A 128 1.71 -3.88 -6.36
CA VAL A 128 0.97 -3.67 -5.11
C VAL A 128 -0.32 -4.46 -5.12
N ASP A 129 -0.56 -5.16 -4.03
CA ASP A 129 -1.80 -5.86 -3.75
C ASP A 129 -2.44 -5.35 -2.46
N TRP A 130 -3.75 -5.59 -2.33
CA TRP A 130 -4.53 -5.19 -1.17
C TRP A 130 -5.29 -6.37 -0.57
N ASP A 131 -4.91 -6.79 0.63
CA ASP A 131 -5.68 -7.74 1.42
C ASP A 131 -6.77 -6.99 2.20
N ALA A 132 -7.99 -7.09 1.72
CA ALA A 132 -9.14 -6.41 2.32
C ALA A 132 -9.59 -7.01 3.65
N GLU A 133 -9.32 -8.30 3.88
CA GLU A 133 -9.71 -9.00 5.10
C GLU A 133 -8.81 -8.62 6.27
N ASN A 134 -7.49 -8.60 6.02
CA ASN A 134 -6.49 -8.29 7.02
C ASN A 134 -6.05 -6.82 7.01
N LYS A 135 -6.54 -6.04 6.03
CA LYS A 135 -6.16 -4.63 5.80
C LYS A 135 -4.66 -4.44 5.67
N VAL A 136 -4.06 -5.21 4.77
CA VAL A 136 -2.64 -5.18 4.48
C VAL A 136 -2.39 -4.66 3.06
N VAL A 137 -1.54 -3.66 2.93
CA VAL A 137 -0.92 -3.29 1.65
C VAL A 137 0.30 -4.18 1.47
N MET A 138 0.32 -4.97 0.42
CA MET A 138 1.45 -5.85 0.08
C MET A 138 2.16 -5.28 -1.13
N ILE A 139 3.46 -5.08 -1.00
CA ILE A 139 4.33 -4.59 -2.07
C ILE A 139 5.39 -5.65 -2.31
N ASP A 140 5.49 -6.13 -3.54
CA ASP A 140 6.53 -7.06 -3.97
C ASP A 140 7.40 -6.38 -5.02
N VAL A 141 8.69 -6.28 -4.74
CA VAL A 141 9.70 -5.67 -5.62
C VAL A 141 10.72 -6.74 -5.96
N ALA A 142 11.03 -6.92 -7.24
CA ALA A 142 12.06 -7.85 -7.65
C ALA A 142 13.42 -7.43 -7.07
N ASP A 143 14.16 -8.39 -6.52
CA ASP A 143 15.54 -8.17 -6.12
C ASP A 143 16.42 -8.05 -7.36
N ASP A 144 17.29 -7.05 -7.41
CA ASP A 144 18.20 -6.82 -8.54
C ASP A 144 19.25 -7.95 -8.71
N ASP A 145 19.30 -8.93 -7.81
CA ASP A 145 20.24 -10.06 -7.79
C ASP A 145 19.69 -11.36 -8.44
N GLU A 146 18.43 -11.41 -8.86
CA GLU A 146 17.95 -12.54 -9.63
C GLU A 146 18.31 -12.35 -11.11
N GLU A 147 19.47 -12.90 -11.49
CA GLU A 147 19.81 -13.21 -12.87
C GLU A 147 18.62 -13.93 -13.51
N ILE A 148 17.99 -13.27 -14.49
CA ILE A 148 16.83 -13.80 -15.21
C ILE A 148 17.26 -15.12 -15.86
N THR A 149 17.03 -16.23 -15.18
CA THR A 149 17.02 -17.53 -15.87
C THR A 149 15.78 -17.51 -16.75
N GLU A 150 15.98 -17.16 -18.01
CA GLU A 150 15.00 -17.31 -19.05
C GLU A 150 14.50 -18.75 -19.04
N THR A 151 13.35 -18.98 -18.41
CA THR A 151 12.61 -20.22 -18.63
C THR A 151 12.04 -20.14 -20.03
N THR A 152 12.86 -20.55 -21.00
CA THR A 152 12.42 -20.83 -22.37
C THR A 152 11.31 -21.88 -22.28
N THR A 153 10.07 -21.44 -22.34
CA THR A 153 8.94 -22.32 -22.59
C THR A 153 9.05 -22.77 -24.03
N GLU A 154 9.63 -23.94 -24.25
CA GLU A 154 9.60 -24.63 -25.55
C GLU A 154 8.12 -24.79 -25.96
N ALA A 155 7.74 -23.99 -26.93
CA ALA A 155 6.50 -24.20 -27.66
C ALA A 155 6.62 -25.52 -28.42
N THR A 156 5.93 -26.55 -27.95
CA THR A 156 5.75 -27.82 -28.65
C THR A 156 5.03 -27.54 -29.97
N THR A 157 5.78 -27.59 -31.05
CA THR A 157 5.25 -27.55 -32.43
C THR A 157 4.51 -28.85 -32.68
N VAL A 158 3.20 -28.80 -32.72
CA VAL A 158 2.37 -29.89 -33.25
C VAL A 158 2.49 -29.86 -34.76
N THR A 159 3.17 -30.87 -35.31
CA THR A 159 3.23 -31.12 -36.73
C THR A 159 1.92 -31.76 -37.17
N GLU A 160 1.09 -31.05 -37.90
CA GLU A 160 -0.03 -31.63 -38.64
C GLU A 160 0.51 -32.33 -39.89
N GLU A 161 0.37 -33.63 -39.91
CA GLU A 161 0.63 -34.51 -41.06
C GLU A 161 -0.51 -34.37 -42.07
N THR A 162 -0.23 -33.67 -43.17
CA THR A 162 -1.16 -33.60 -44.32
C THR A 162 -0.99 -34.84 -45.16
N THR A 163 -1.97 -35.71 -45.18
CA THR A 163 -2.03 -36.87 -46.06
C THR A 163 -2.51 -36.41 -47.46
N GLU A 164 -1.63 -36.41 -48.41
CA GLU A 164 -1.95 -36.32 -49.85
C GLU A 164 -2.61 -37.61 -50.31
N ALA A 165 -3.81 -37.50 -50.83
CA ALA A 165 -4.43 -38.57 -51.63
C ALA A 165 -4.24 -38.28 -53.11
N THR A 166 -3.33 -39.04 -53.71
CA THR A 166 -3.14 -39.12 -55.16
C THR A 166 -4.30 -39.85 -55.80
N THR A 167 -4.97 -39.23 -56.76
CA THR A 167 -5.83 -39.95 -57.73
C THR A 167 -5.31 -39.74 -59.11
N VAL A 168 -4.89 -40.89 -59.70
CA VAL A 168 -4.50 -41.08 -61.09
C VAL A 168 -5.79 -41.35 -61.89
N THR A 169 -5.98 -40.68 -62.99
CA THR A 169 -6.28 -41.23 -64.35
C THR A 169 -6.32 -40.11 -65.34
#